data_8bbfd3eaf7ab256ca88effb7101de650
#
_entry.id   8bbfd3eaf7ab256ca88effb7101de650
#
_cell.length_a   1.000
_cell.length_b   1.000
_cell.length_c   1.000
_cell.angle_alpha   90.00
_cell.angle_beta   90.00
_cell.angle_gamma   90.00
#
_symmetry.space_group_name_H-M   'P 1'
#
loop_
_entity.id
_entity.type
_entity.pdbx_description
1 polymer ?
#
loop_
_entity_poly.entity_id
_entity_poly.type
_entity_poly.pdbx_seq_one_letter_code
_entity_poly.pdbx_strand_id
1 'polypeptide(L)'
;MHGTAELIRMDTVNHGGGEGREREAAEWVAERLAGAGLEPRMLEKAPGRTNVVARLPGSDPRADALLVHGHLDVVPADAADWTVPPFAGEIRDGVVWGRGAVDMKNAVAMTVALVRAWSRAGVRPRRDIVLAFTADEEDTAEYGAGHLVGEHADLFEGCTEAIGESGAFTCHTEDGRRLYPVAAGERGTSWVRLTARGRAGHGSKVNRENAVARLAAAVSRIDEHHWPLRPAPAVRAALVELAVLHDVPPPRGTPGTPENTGGGDSGGDLADDPRRAWEAVLADTPGDPAGIATRERAVTELLEAIGPAAVLVNSTLRNSANPTALDAGGKVNVIPGRAVGAVDGRVVPGGEEEFTETMDRLTGPWVDWEYHHHKEPLEAPLDSRTYAVLRGSLLHFDPGAHVVPYFMSGGTDAKQFARLGIVGYGFTPLRLPPGFDYQAMFHGVDERVPVEALHFGVRVLDRALRTL
;
A
#
# COMPACT_ATOMS: atom_id res chain seq x y z
N MET A 1 23.52 -2.03 -2.19
CA MET A 1 23.86 -3.43 -1.82
C MET A 1 24.43 -3.51 -0.40
N HIS A 2 25.67 -3.01 -0.11
CA HIS A 2 26.22 -3.12 1.25
C HIS A 2 25.34 -2.44 2.30
N GLY A 3 24.82 -1.26 2.04
CA GLY A 3 23.94 -0.55 2.98
C GLY A 3 22.67 -1.34 3.32
N THR A 4 22.03 -1.99 2.35
CA THR A 4 20.87 -2.88 2.61
C THR A 4 21.27 -4.04 3.52
N ALA A 5 22.40 -4.70 3.22
CA ALA A 5 22.90 -5.82 4.02
C ALA A 5 23.31 -5.39 5.46
N GLU A 6 23.89 -4.19 5.60
CA GLU A 6 24.23 -3.62 6.93
C GLU A 6 22.96 -3.35 7.74
N LEU A 7 21.95 -2.71 7.15
CA LEU A 7 20.67 -2.45 7.82
C LEU A 7 19.93 -3.73 8.22
N ILE A 8 19.97 -4.78 7.37
CA ILE A 8 19.36 -6.08 7.70
C ILE A 8 19.98 -6.71 8.94
N ARG A 9 21.29 -6.52 9.16
CA ARG A 9 21.99 -7.06 10.34
C ARG A 9 21.62 -6.38 11.67
N MET A 10 21.00 -5.22 11.60
CA MET A 10 20.51 -4.51 12.76
C MET A 10 19.12 -5.05 13.10
N ASP A 11 18.97 -5.54 14.34
CA ASP A 11 17.70 -6.05 14.83
C ASP A 11 16.76 -4.88 15.13
N THR A 12 15.83 -4.65 14.22
CA THR A 12 14.79 -3.63 14.34
C THR A 12 13.40 -4.27 14.31
N VAL A 13 13.28 -5.47 14.82
CA VAL A 13 11.99 -6.18 14.87
C VAL A 13 11.00 -5.41 15.72
N ASN A 14 9.84 -5.13 15.14
CA ASN A 14 8.67 -4.59 15.81
C ASN A 14 7.80 -5.75 16.31
N HIS A 15 7.71 -5.90 17.63
CA HIS A 15 6.90 -6.95 18.26
C HIS A 15 5.47 -6.48 18.56
N GLY A 16 5.13 -5.24 18.18
CA GLY A 16 3.87 -4.61 18.54
C GLY A 16 3.84 -4.07 19.97
N GLY A 17 2.76 -3.35 20.32
CA GLY A 17 2.58 -2.82 21.67
C GLY A 17 3.66 -1.85 22.16
N GLY A 18 4.42 -1.24 21.26
CA GLY A 18 5.50 -0.31 21.55
C GLY A 18 6.89 -0.97 21.70
N GLU A 19 7.00 -2.28 21.53
CA GLU A 19 8.27 -2.99 21.60
C GLU A 19 8.99 -3.02 20.25
N GLY A 20 10.07 -2.24 20.11
CA GLY A 20 10.93 -2.16 18.91
C GLY A 20 12.24 -1.45 19.23
N ARG A 21 13.24 -1.55 18.35
CA ARG A 21 14.62 -1.04 18.58
C ARG A 21 15.23 -0.47 17.31
N GLU A 22 14.71 0.62 16.82
CA GLU A 22 15.17 1.23 15.56
C GLU A 22 16.45 2.08 15.74
N ARG A 23 16.90 2.37 16.98
CA ARG A 23 18.01 3.28 17.28
C ARG A 23 19.27 2.98 16.49
N GLU A 24 19.74 1.73 16.42
CA GLU A 24 20.97 1.37 15.73
C GLU A 24 20.86 1.67 14.20
N ALA A 25 19.73 1.35 13.59
CA ALA A 25 19.47 1.67 12.20
C ALA A 25 19.34 3.18 11.97
N ALA A 26 18.72 3.90 12.90
CA ALA A 26 18.61 5.36 12.88
C ALA A 26 19.99 6.02 12.98
N GLU A 27 20.85 5.56 13.88
CA GLU A 27 22.24 6.03 14.02
C GLU A 27 23.03 5.78 12.73
N TRP A 28 22.89 4.59 12.14
CA TRP A 28 23.49 4.25 10.83
C TRP A 28 23.09 5.23 9.72
N VAL A 29 21.81 5.57 9.64
CA VAL A 29 21.27 6.53 8.67
C VAL A 29 21.81 7.94 8.97
N ALA A 30 21.68 8.39 10.22
CA ALA A 30 22.08 9.73 10.65
C ALA A 30 23.57 9.99 10.38
N GLU A 31 24.45 9.03 10.72
CA GLU A 31 25.89 9.13 10.47
C GLU A 31 26.20 9.31 8.97
N ARG A 32 25.49 8.57 8.11
CA ARG A 32 25.73 8.63 6.66
C ARG A 32 25.19 9.89 6.01
N LEU A 33 24.09 10.42 6.53
CA LEU A 33 23.53 11.70 6.08
C LEU A 33 24.40 12.88 6.59
N ALA A 34 24.90 12.82 7.84
CA ALA A 34 25.86 13.79 8.35
C ALA A 34 27.16 13.78 7.54
N GLY A 35 27.67 12.59 7.19
CA GLY A 35 28.84 12.44 6.31
C GLY A 35 28.59 12.91 4.86
N ALA A 36 27.33 13.15 4.48
CA ALA A 36 26.96 13.80 3.23
C ALA A 36 26.74 15.32 3.36
N GLY A 37 26.97 15.89 4.55
CA GLY A 37 26.87 17.33 4.82
C GLY A 37 25.47 17.78 5.21
N LEU A 38 24.56 16.87 5.57
CA LEU A 38 23.26 17.21 6.13
C LEU A 38 23.32 17.29 7.66
N GLU A 39 22.29 17.87 8.26
CA GLU A 39 22.10 17.96 9.72
C GLU A 39 20.92 17.07 10.13
N PRO A 40 21.12 15.73 10.28
CA PRO A 40 20.04 14.85 10.67
C PRO A 40 19.63 15.07 12.12
N ARG A 41 18.33 15.10 12.36
CA ARG A 41 17.73 15.11 13.69
C ARG A 41 17.24 13.72 14.03
N MET A 42 17.70 13.19 15.14
CA MET A 42 17.20 11.95 15.72
C MET A 42 16.11 12.29 16.74
N LEU A 43 14.94 11.69 16.58
CA LEU A 43 13.74 12.00 17.35
C LEU A 43 13.16 10.71 17.91
N GLU A 44 12.95 10.68 19.20
CA GLU A 44 12.60 9.46 19.93
C GLU A 44 11.40 9.73 20.84
N LYS A 45 10.29 9.04 20.62
CA LYS A 45 9.09 9.13 21.48
C LYS A 45 9.20 8.21 22.69
N ALA A 46 9.84 7.07 22.53
CA ALA A 46 10.12 6.12 23.61
C ALA A 46 11.53 5.55 23.43
N PRO A 47 12.19 5.06 24.49
CA PRO A 47 13.57 4.55 24.41
C PRO A 47 13.75 3.50 23.32
N GLY A 48 14.63 3.76 22.34
CA GLY A 48 14.92 2.87 21.24
C GLY A 48 14.04 3.04 20.00
N ARG A 49 12.87 3.69 20.10
CA ARG A 49 11.94 3.97 19.00
C ARG A 49 12.34 5.27 18.29
N THR A 50 13.37 5.21 17.46
CA THR A 50 14.10 6.36 16.97
C THR A 50 13.82 6.63 15.50
N ASN A 51 13.42 7.86 15.21
CA ASN A 51 13.21 8.39 13.85
C ASN A 51 14.39 9.27 13.46
N VAL A 52 14.63 9.41 12.15
CA VAL A 52 15.64 10.34 11.60
C VAL A 52 14.99 11.24 10.58
N VAL A 53 15.14 12.56 10.76
CA VAL A 53 14.68 13.56 9.78
C VAL A 53 15.85 14.44 9.38
N ALA A 54 16.02 14.65 8.07
CA ALA A 54 17.03 15.57 7.52
C ALA A 54 16.48 16.32 6.31
N ARG A 55 16.90 17.57 6.12
CA ARG A 55 16.54 18.35 4.93
C ARG A 55 17.77 18.52 4.04
N LEU A 56 17.65 18.15 2.78
CA LEU A 56 18.60 18.40 1.71
C LEU A 56 18.14 19.66 0.96
N PRO A 57 18.89 20.78 1.01
CA PRO A 57 18.49 21.99 0.30
C PRO A 57 18.51 21.83 -1.21
N GLY A 58 17.44 22.27 -1.85
CA GLY A 58 17.32 22.35 -3.30
C GLY A 58 18.01 23.57 -3.91
N SER A 59 17.90 23.70 -5.23
CA SER A 59 18.44 24.84 -5.98
C SER A 59 17.41 25.93 -6.27
N ASP A 60 16.11 25.66 -6.16
CA ASP A 60 15.02 26.62 -6.37
C ASP A 60 14.26 26.85 -5.03
N PRO A 61 14.55 27.95 -4.33
CA PRO A 61 13.92 28.23 -3.03
C PRO A 61 12.41 28.56 -3.12
N ARG A 62 11.85 28.66 -4.33
CA ARG A 62 10.41 28.89 -4.56
C ARG A 62 9.67 27.60 -4.85
N ALA A 63 10.38 26.51 -5.04
CA ALA A 63 9.75 25.21 -5.24
C ALA A 63 9.31 24.63 -3.90
N ASP A 64 8.11 24.04 -3.87
CA ASP A 64 7.65 23.28 -2.72
C ASP A 64 8.61 22.14 -2.41
N ALA A 65 8.78 21.80 -1.15
CA ALA A 65 9.61 20.69 -0.74
C ALA A 65 8.95 19.33 -1.08
N LEU A 66 9.77 18.32 -1.25
CA LEU A 66 9.36 16.92 -1.46
C LEU A 66 9.76 16.10 -0.23
N LEU A 67 8.84 15.31 0.30
CA LEU A 67 9.15 14.32 1.32
C LEU A 67 9.57 13.01 0.66
N VAL A 68 10.66 12.40 1.12
CA VAL A 68 11.03 11.01 0.83
C VAL A 68 11.09 10.27 2.15
N HIS A 69 10.22 9.29 2.33
CA HIS A 69 10.12 8.58 3.60
C HIS A 69 10.27 7.07 3.45
N GLY A 70 10.58 6.42 4.58
CA GLY A 70 10.62 4.97 4.69
C GLY A 70 10.84 4.56 6.12
N HIS A 71 10.43 3.35 6.48
CA HIS A 71 10.56 2.84 7.84
C HIS A 71 11.83 2.04 8.07
N LEU A 72 12.24 1.93 9.34
CA LEU A 72 13.45 1.25 9.80
C LEU A 72 13.12 -0.09 10.47
N ASP A 73 11.92 -0.23 11.02
CA ASP A 73 11.45 -1.45 11.65
C ASP A 73 11.10 -2.52 10.63
N VAL A 74 10.94 -3.74 11.10
CA VAL A 74 10.57 -4.91 10.30
C VAL A 74 9.71 -5.84 11.15
N VAL A 75 8.85 -6.64 10.50
CA VAL A 75 8.08 -7.69 11.19
C VAL A 75 8.98 -8.83 11.68
N PRO A 76 8.54 -9.62 12.68
CA PRO A 76 9.25 -10.80 13.17
C PRO A 76 9.54 -11.84 12.07
N ALA A 77 10.59 -12.63 12.25
CA ALA A 77 10.95 -13.75 11.39
C ALA A 77 11.43 -14.92 12.24
N ASP A 78 10.87 -16.12 11.99
CA ASP A 78 11.37 -17.36 12.62
C ASP A 78 12.47 -17.94 11.74
N ALA A 79 13.70 -17.99 12.26
CA ALA A 79 14.86 -18.47 11.54
C ALA A 79 14.72 -19.96 11.11
N ALA A 80 13.84 -20.74 11.74
CA ALA A 80 13.61 -22.14 11.39
C ALA A 80 12.95 -22.31 10.03
N ASP A 81 12.20 -21.30 9.56
CA ASP A 81 11.49 -21.32 8.29
C ASP A 81 12.34 -20.80 7.10
N TRP A 82 13.51 -20.21 7.39
CA TRP A 82 14.32 -19.51 6.39
C TRP A 82 15.48 -20.35 5.86
N THR A 83 15.72 -20.24 4.55
CA THR A 83 16.88 -20.86 3.89
C THR A 83 18.21 -20.23 4.34
N VAL A 84 18.21 -18.94 4.68
CA VAL A 84 19.33 -18.15 5.18
C VAL A 84 18.89 -17.42 6.44
N PRO A 85 19.72 -17.32 7.50
CA PRO A 85 19.29 -16.61 8.70
C PRO A 85 18.75 -15.19 8.37
N PRO A 86 17.53 -14.83 8.81
CA PRO A 86 16.81 -13.63 8.34
C PRO A 86 17.51 -12.31 8.63
N PHE A 87 18.39 -12.26 9.62
CA PHE A 87 19.16 -11.06 10.01
C PHE A 87 20.66 -11.17 9.70
N ALA A 88 21.07 -12.11 8.84
CA ALA A 88 22.48 -12.23 8.45
C ALA A 88 22.90 -11.16 7.43
N GLY A 89 21.96 -10.60 6.67
CA GLY A 89 22.26 -9.68 5.57
C GLY A 89 23.26 -10.30 4.61
N GLU A 90 23.04 -11.55 4.23
CA GLU A 90 23.92 -12.29 3.34
C GLU A 90 23.80 -11.78 1.90
N ILE A 91 24.92 -11.64 1.22
CA ILE A 91 24.95 -11.37 -0.21
C ILE A 91 25.48 -12.62 -0.90
N ARG A 92 24.56 -13.33 -1.58
CA ARG A 92 24.86 -14.59 -2.26
C ARG A 92 24.31 -14.56 -3.67
N ASP A 93 25.13 -14.94 -4.64
CA ASP A 93 24.78 -15.04 -6.07
C ASP A 93 24.15 -13.75 -6.64
N GLY A 94 24.66 -12.59 -6.20
CA GLY A 94 24.15 -11.29 -6.64
C GLY A 94 22.81 -10.89 -6.03
N VAL A 95 22.37 -11.55 -4.94
CA VAL A 95 21.12 -11.29 -4.23
C VAL A 95 21.43 -10.96 -2.76
N VAL A 96 20.79 -9.94 -2.22
CA VAL A 96 20.82 -9.61 -0.78
C VAL A 96 19.64 -10.32 -0.12
N TRP A 97 19.91 -11.11 0.91
CA TRP A 97 18.94 -11.91 1.64
C TRP A 97 18.73 -11.37 3.05
N GLY A 98 17.51 -11.38 3.50
CA GLY A 98 17.12 -11.15 4.89
C GLY A 98 15.86 -10.31 5.04
N ARG A 99 15.29 -10.31 6.23
CA ARG A 99 14.12 -9.54 6.63
C ARG A 99 14.40 -8.04 6.45
N GLY A 100 13.52 -7.32 5.72
CA GLY A 100 13.70 -5.93 5.34
C GLY A 100 14.41 -5.75 3.98
N ALA A 101 14.78 -6.84 3.28
CA ALA A 101 15.34 -6.74 1.93
C ALA A 101 14.36 -6.21 0.91
N VAL A 102 13.06 -6.37 1.17
CA VAL A 102 11.92 -5.91 0.36
C VAL A 102 11.17 -4.81 1.10
N ASP A 103 10.92 -5.00 2.41
CA ASP A 103 10.10 -4.16 3.26
C ASP A 103 10.87 -3.67 4.49
N MET A 104 11.44 -2.41 4.49
CA MET A 104 11.81 -1.66 3.28
C MET A 104 13.23 -1.08 3.40
N LYS A 105 14.14 -1.83 4.06
CA LYS A 105 15.56 -1.40 4.25
C LYS A 105 16.31 -1.21 2.92
N ASN A 106 15.85 -1.85 1.84
CA ASN A 106 16.36 -1.64 0.48
C ASN A 106 16.13 -0.19 0.02
N ALA A 107 14.93 0.35 0.19
CA ALA A 107 14.58 1.73 -0.20
C ALA A 107 15.32 2.76 0.65
N VAL A 108 15.41 2.53 1.97
CA VAL A 108 16.23 3.34 2.89
C VAL A 108 17.68 3.39 2.41
N ALA A 109 18.28 2.23 2.13
CA ALA A 109 19.67 2.14 1.67
C ALA A 109 19.88 2.80 0.30
N MET A 110 18.94 2.65 -0.64
CA MET A 110 19.00 3.30 -1.96
C MET A 110 18.98 4.82 -1.82
N THR A 111 18.06 5.35 -1.00
CA THR A 111 17.92 6.80 -0.75
C THR A 111 19.17 7.38 -0.10
N VAL A 112 19.68 6.76 0.96
CA VAL A 112 20.93 7.19 1.63
C VAL A 112 22.13 7.13 0.68
N ALA A 113 22.25 6.08 -0.14
CA ALA A 113 23.32 5.94 -1.12
C ALA A 113 23.26 7.04 -2.18
N LEU A 114 22.07 7.40 -2.65
CA LEU A 114 21.84 8.45 -3.63
C LEU A 114 22.24 9.82 -3.08
N VAL A 115 21.79 10.18 -1.87
CA VAL A 115 22.12 11.46 -1.22
C VAL A 115 23.64 11.58 -1.04
N ARG A 116 24.32 10.52 -0.60
CA ARG A 116 25.79 10.51 -0.50
C ARG A 116 26.49 10.63 -1.84
N ALA A 117 25.93 10.07 -2.92
CA ALA A 117 26.48 10.22 -4.25
C ALA A 117 26.32 11.67 -4.73
N TRP A 118 25.18 12.30 -4.50
CA TRP A 118 24.94 13.71 -4.82
C TRP A 118 25.89 14.65 -4.09
N SER A 119 26.05 14.45 -2.78
CA SER A 119 26.99 15.23 -1.98
C SER A 119 28.41 15.20 -2.59
N ARG A 120 28.92 14.01 -2.90
CA ARG A 120 30.26 13.85 -3.50
C ARG A 120 30.38 14.48 -4.90
N ALA A 121 29.28 14.49 -5.66
CA ALA A 121 29.25 15.04 -7.02
C ALA A 121 28.85 16.52 -7.08
N GLY A 122 28.53 17.16 -5.94
CA GLY A 122 28.01 18.53 -5.89
C GLY A 122 26.66 18.70 -6.55
N VAL A 123 25.85 17.62 -6.62
CA VAL A 123 24.51 17.68 -7.22
C VAL A 123 23.52 18.23 -6.21
N ARG A 124 22.69 19.19 -6.65
CA ARG A 124 21.54 19.70 -5.92
C ARG A 124 20.26 19.39 -6.69
N PRO A 125 19.24 18.76 -6.06
CA PRO A 125 17.91 18.63 -6.68
C PRO A 125 17.29 20.02 -6.86
N ARG A 126 16.21 20.11 -7.62
CA ARG A 126 15.51 21.41 -7.78
C ARG A 126 14.76 21.82 -6.52
N ARG A 127 13.97 20.90 -5.95
CA ARG A 127 13.19 21.07 -4.72
C ARG A 127 14.06 20.75 -3.50
N ASP A 128 13.76 21.36 -2.36
CA ASP A 128 14.21 20.78 -1.09
C ASP A 128 13.68 19.35 -0.97
N ILE A 129 14.51 18.45 -0.46
CA ILE A 129 14.07 17.10 -0.13
C ILE A 129 14.15 16.92 1.39
N VAL A 130 13.00 16.67 2.01
CA VAL A 130 12.93 16.23 3.40
C VAL A 130 13.00 14.71 3.40
N LEU A 131 13.96 14.16 4.13
CA LEU A 131 14.15 12.73 4.33
C LEU A 131 13.59 12.38 5.69
N ALA A 132 12.67 11.42 5.79
CA ALA A 132 12.15 10.92 7.04
C ALA A 132 12.25 9.39 7.09
N PHE A 133 13.04 8.88 8.02
CA PHE A 133 13.16 7.45 8.27
C PHE A 133 12.56 7.14 9.63
N THR A 134 11.51 6.36 9.64
CA THR A 134 10.56 6.22 10.74
C THR A 134 10.71 4.90 11.47
N ALA A 135 10.29 4.88 12.71
CA ALA A 135 10.03 3.69 13.49
C ALA A 135 8.55 3.30 13.38
N ASP A 136 8.18 2.10 13.80
CA ASP A 136 6.81 1.71 14.14
C ASP A 136 5.80 1.71 12.98
N GLU A 137 6.25 1.63 11.75
CA GLU A 137 5.32 1.53 10.62
C GLU A 137 4.53 0.21 10.66
N GLU A 138 5.22 -0.89 10.99
CA GLU A 138 4.73 -2.26 11.00
C GLU A 138 3.70 -2.58 12.12
N ASP A 139 3.36 -1.59 12.96
CA ASP A 139 2.28 -1.70 13.97
C ASP A 139 1.33 -0.51 13.89
N THR A 140 1.54 0.52 14.69
CA THR A 140 0.59 1.64 14.82
C THR A 140 1.06 2.93 14.16
N ALA A 141 2.33 3.06 13.86
CA ALA A 141 3.05 4.28 13.50
C ALA A 141 3.04 5.36 14.60
N GLU A 142 2.62 5.00 15.83
CA GLU A 142 2.50 5.96 16.94
C GLU A 142 3.85 6.51 17.38
N TYR A 143 4.89 5.67 17.36
CA TYR A 143 6.26 6.04 17.74
C TYR A 143 7.06 6.57 16.54
N GLY A 144 6.56 6.40 15.34
CA GLY A 144 7.14 6.78 14.06
C GLY A 144 6.53 8.03 13.45
N ALA A 145 5.97 7.88 12.26
CA ALA A 145 5.37 8.99 11.51
C ALA A 145 4.27 9.71 12.28
N GLY A 146 3.49 9.01 13.10
CA GLY A 146 2.48 9.60 13.96
C GLY A 146 3.06 10.58 14.98
N HIS A 147 4.20 10.24 15.62
CA HIS A 147 4.96 11.13 16.49
C HIS A 147 5.51 12.34 15.74
N LEU A 148 6.13 12.10 14.58
CA LEU A 148 6.70 13.19 13.77
C LEU A 148 5.63 14.20 13.34
N VAL A 149 4.51 13.73 12.85
CA VAL A 149 3.39 14.60 12.41
C VAL A 149 2.72 15.31 13.58
N GLY A 150 2.60 14.64 14.74
CA GLY A 150 1.93 15.20 15.92
C GLY A 150 2.75 16.23 16.69
N GLU A 151 4.06 16.02 16.79
CA GLU A 151 4.92 16.82 17.68
C GLU A 151 6.03 17.58 16.94
N HIS A 152 6.32 17.26 15.68
CA HIS A 152 7.41 17.81 14.88
C HIS A 152 6.99 18.20 13.47
N ALA A 153 5.74 18.64 13.29
CA ALA A 153 5.18 19.03 11.98
C ALA A 153 6.00 20.14 11.28
N ASP A 154 6.69 20.97 12.04
CA ASP A 154 7.58 22.04 11.55
C ASP A 154 8.70 21.51 10.64
N LEU A 155 9.13 20.27 10.82
CA LEU A 155 10.17 19.64 9.99
C LEU A 155 9.72 19.39 8.55
N PHE A 156 8.42 19.33 8.33
CA PHE A 156 7.78 19.06 7.04
C PHE A 156 7.24 20.32 6.36
N GLU A 157 7.58 21.50 6.90
CA GLU A 157 7.13 22.76 6.31
C GLU A 157 7.53 22.88 4.84
N GLY A 158 6.54 23.24 4.00
CA GLY A 158 6.67 23.37 2.55
C GLY A 158 6.60 22.03 1.78
N CYS A 159 6.51 20.87 2.43
CA CYS A 159 6.25 19.62 1.75
C CYS A 159 4.80 19.57 1.26
N THR A 160 4.61 19.31 -0.03
CA THR A 160 3.28 19.17 -0.65
C THR A 160 3.05 17.77 -1.18
N GLU A 161 4.12 17.04 -1.49
CA GLU A 161 4.09 15.70 -2.02
C GLU A 161 5.13 14.81 -1.34
N ALA A 162 4.88 13.50 -1.36
CA ALA A 162 5.77 12.49 -0.80
C ALA A 162 6.03 11.34 -1.77
N ILE A 163 7.20 10.74 -1.63
CA ILE A 163 7.55 9.44 -2.20
C ILE A 163 7.88 8.50 -1.05
N GLY A 164 7.18 7.39 -0.98
CA GLY A 164 7.37 6.38 0.04
C GLY A 164 7.51 4.97 -0.54
N GLU A 165 7.24 4.00 0.29
CA GLU A 165 7.29 2.59 -0.03
C GLU A 165 6.20 2.15 -1.00
N SER A 166 6.36 0.92 -1.46
CA SER A 166 5.44 0.17 -2.32
C SER A 166 5.26 0.73 -3.73
N GLY A 167 5.23 -0.19 -4.69
CA GLY A 167 5.10 0.15 -6.10
C GLY A 167 6.43 0.34 -6.82
N ALA A 168 6.36 0.53 -8.12
CA ALA A 168 7.48 0.66 -9.06
C ALA A 168 8.43 -0.56 -9.18
N PHE A 169 8.07 -1.69 -8.61
CA PHE A 169 8.74 -2.98 -8.86
C PHE A 169 8.13 -3.66 -10.09
N THR A 170 8.92 -4.49 -10.81
CA THR A 170 8.37 -5.21 -11.96
C THR A 170 7.47 -6.37 -11.57
N CYS A 171 6.27 -6.39 -12.17
CA CYS A 171 5.44 -7.57 -12.35
C CYS A 171 5.56 -8.05 -13.79
N HIS A 172 5.61 -9.35 -14.02
CA HIS A 172 5.67 -9.93 -15.35
C HIS A 172 4.31 -10.53 -15.73
N THR A 173 3.83 -10.22 -16.94
CA THR A 173 2.68 -10.90 -17.52
C THR A 173 3.10 -12.26 -18.07
N GLU A 174 2.14 -13.14 -18.38
CA GLU A 174 2.42 -14.47 -18.95
C GLU A 174 3.15 -14.40 -20.30
N ASP A 175 2.89 -13.39 -21.09
CA ASP A 175 3.56 -13.12 -22.37
C ASP A 175 4.91 -12.37 -22.23
N GLY A 176 5.37 -12.18 -20.98
CA GLY A 176 6.68 -11.64 -20.66
C GLY A 176 6.81 -10.11 -20.70
N ARG A 177 5.70 -9.38 -20.82
CA ARG A 177 5.72 -7.91 -20.67
C ARG A 177 6.05 -7.53 -19.23
N ARG A 178 6.70 -6.38 -19.05
CA ARG A 178 7.04 -5.85 -17.74
C ARG A 178 6.09 -4.72 -17.36
N LEU A 179 5.42 -4.89 -16.23
CA LEU A 179 4.56 -3.89 -15.62
C LEU A 179 5.27 -3.28 -14.42
N TYR A 180 5.17 -1.95 -14.27
CA TYR A 180 5.57 -1.22 -13.07
C TYR A 180 4.31 -0.62 -12.43
N PRO A 181 3.76 -1.21 -11.36
CA PRO A 181 2.68 -0.60 -10.59
C PRO A 181 3.24 0.58 -9.79
N VAL A 182 2.82 1.81 -10.09
CA VAL A 182 3.17 3.01 -9.31
C VAL A 182 2.00 3.33 -8.39
N ALA A 183 2.23 3.25 -7.07
CA ALA A 183 1.15 3.44 -6.12
C ALA A 183 0.70 4.92 -6.07
N ALA A 184 -0.59 5.12 -6.27
CA ALA A 184 -1.27 6.40 -6.24
C ALA A 184 -2.46 6.39 -5.27
N GLY A 185 -2.41 5.55 -4.25
CA GLY A 185 -3.40 5.48 -3.21
C GLY A 185 -3.35 4.18 -2.43
N GLU A 186 -4.07 4.16 -1.33
CA GLU A 186 -4.15 3.02 -0.43
C GLU A 186 -5.49 2.97 0.29
N ARG A 187 -5.96 1.75 0.59
CA ARG A 187 -7.22 1.54 1.28
C ARG A 187 -7.16 2.07 2.71
N GLY A 188 -8.31 2.54 3.20
CA GLY A 188 -8.52 2.81 4.61
C GLY A 188 -8.46 1.52 5.43
N THR A 189 -7.96 1.62 6.65
CA THR A 189 -8.00 0.55 7.64
C THR A 189 -9.15 0.82 8.59
N SER A 190 -10.02 -0.16 8.77
CA SER A 190 -11.21 -0.07 9.63
C SER A 190 -11.33 -1.35 10.45
N TRP A 191 -10.39 -1.54 11.40
CA TRP A 191 -10.45 -2.68 12.30
C TRP A 191 -11.57 -2.49 13.30
N VAL A 192 -12.46 -3.45 13.37
CA VAL A 192 -13.68 -3.40 14.15
C VAL A 192 -13.64 -4.44 15.24
N ARG A 193 -14.05 -4.02 16.43
CA ARG A 193 -14.38 -4.91 17.55
C ARG A 193 -15.88 -5.12 17.61
N LEU A 194 -16.30 -6.38 17.60
CA LEU A 194 -17.67 -6.81 17.81
C LEU A 194 -17.87 -7.23 19.26
N THR A 195 -18.97 -6.83 19.89
CA THR A 195 -19.33 -7.25 21.26
C THR A 195 -20.79 -7.69 21.30
N ALA A 196 -21.02 -8.98 21.48
CA ALA A 196 -22.33 -9.52 21.77
C ALA A 196 -22.54 -9.68 23.27
N ARG A 197 -23.72 -9.28 23.76
CA ARG A 197 -24.13 -9.48 25.14
C ARG A 197 -25.34 -10.43 25.20
N GLY A 198 -25.38 -11.21 26.25
CA GLY A 198 -26.48 -12.16 26.48
C GLY A 198 -26.65 -12.55 27.95
N ARG A 199 -27.55 -13.45 28.20
CA ARG A 199 -27.80 -13.96 29.54
C ARG A 199 -26.87 -15.15 29.83
N ALA A 200 -25.98 -15.00 30.81
CA ALA A 200 -25.16 -16.10 31.30
C ALA A 200 -26.02 -17.21 31.94
N GLY A 201 -25.56 -18.46 31.87
CA GLY A 201 -26.31 -19.56 32.45
C GLY A 201 -25.64 -20.93 32.31
N HIS A 202 -26.36 -21.95 32.79
CA HIS A 202 -25.91 -23.33 32.70
C HIS A 202 -26.16 -23.91 31.29
N GLY A 203 -25.17 -24.53 30.69
CA GLY A 203 -25.23 -25.02 29.31
C GLY A 203 -26.33 -26.00 28.98
N SER A 204 -26.89 -26.73 29.99
CA SER A 204 -28.02 -27.63 29.78
C SER A 204 -29.40 -26.93 29.75
N LYS A 205 -29.44 -25.61 29.97
CA LYS A 205 -30.68 -24.84 29.97
C LYS A 205 -30.90 -24.17 28.61
N VAL A 206 -32.17 -24.14 28.16
CA VAL A 206 -32.52 -23.37 26.96
C VAL A 206 -32.28 -21.88 27.22
N ASN A 207 -31.43 -21.28 26.36
CA ASN A 207 -31.11 -19.86 26.42
C ASN A 207 -31.31 -19.22 25.04
N ARG A 208 -32.27 -18.29 24.95
CA ARG A 208 -32.58 -17.54 23.72
C ARG A 208 -31.78 -16.23 23.60
N GLU A 209 -31.04 -15.89 24.67
CA GLU A 209 -30.18 -14.69 24.72
C GLU A 209 -28.72 -15.08 24.82
N ASN A 210 -28.33 -16.05 24.02
CA ASN A 210 -26.95 -16.59 24.01
C ASN A 210 -25.99 -15.64 23.22
N ALA A 211 -25.03 -15.05 23.92
CA ALA A 211 -24.05 -14.12 23.33
C ALA A 211 -23.22 -14.76 22.21
N VAL A 212 -22.83 -16.03 22.38
CA VAL A 212 -22.07 -16.76 21.37
C VAL A 212 -22.86 -16.92 20.08
N ALA A 213 -24.13 -17.32 20.18
CA ALA A 213 -24.99 -17.49 19.01
C ALA A 213 -25.26 -16.15 18.28
N ARG A 214 -25.44 -15.06 19.05
CA ARG A 214 -25.63 -13.72 18.49
C ARG A 214 -24.40 -13.26 17.71
N LEU A 215 -23.20 -13.42 18.30
CA LEU A 215 -21.94 -13.07 17.64
C LEU A 215 -21.73 -13.92 16.39
N ALA A 216 -21.86 -15.24 16.46
CA ALA A 216 -21.69 -16.12 15.34
C ALA A 216 -22.61 -15.77 14.15
N ALA A 217 -23.87 -15.43 14.44
CA ALA A 217 -24.82 -14.99 13.41
C ALA A 217 -24.43 -13.64 12.77
N ALA A 218 -23.86 -12.70 13.52
CA ALA A 218 -23.36 -11.45 12.96
C ALA A 218 -22.12 -11.67 12.09
N VAL A 219 -21.17 -12.47 12.57
CA VAL A 219 -19.95 -12.84 11.84
C VAL A 219 -20.29 -13.54 10.52
N SER A 220 -21.23 -14.50 10.52
CA SER A 220 -21.67 -15.15 9.27
C SER A 220 -22.26 -14.17 8.26
N ARG A 221 -23.11 -13.22 8.72
CA ARG A 221 -23.64 -12.19 7.82
C ARG A 221 -22.58 -11.25 7.27
N ILE A 222 -21.52 -10.94 8.05
CA ILE A 222 -20.40 -10.11 7.60
C ILE A 222 -19.60 -10.84 6.56
N ASP A 223 -19.26 -12.11 6.79
CA ASP A 223 -18.49 -12.96 5.89
C ASP A 223 -19.22 -13.21 4.55
N GLU A 224 -20.52 -13.46 4.61
CA GLU A 224 -21.37 -13.71 3.44
C GLU A 224 -21.71 -12.43 2.64
N HIS A 225 -21.39 -11.22 3.19
CA HIS A 225 -21.79 -9.98 2.55
C HIS A 225 -20.96 -9.68 1.32
N HIS A 226 -21.64 -9.52 0.18
CA HIS A 226 -21.02 -9.09 -1.07
C HIS A 226 -21.00 -7.56 -1.17
N TRP A 227 -19.82 -6.98 -1.04
CA TRP A 227 -19.62 -5.54 -1.17
C TRP A 227 -19.75 -5.10 -2.62
N PRO A 228 -20.48 -4.00 -2.90
CA PRO A 228 -20.63 -3.51 -4.26
C PRO A 228 -19.31 -3.01 -4.84
N LEU A 229 -19.19 -3.07 -6.15
CA LEU A 229 -18.03 -2.59 -6.90
C LEU A 229 -17.93 -1.05 -6.79
N ARG A 230 -16.82 -0.58 -6.26
CA ARG A 230 -16.50 0.84 -6.10
C ARG A 230 -15.00 1.09 -6.37
N PRO A 231 -14.55 0.93 -7.61
CA PRO A 231 -13.14 1.16 -7.93
C PRO A 231 -12.80 2.65 -7.84
N ALA A 232 -11.78 2.99 -7.05
CA ALA A 232 -11.21 4.33 -6.99
C ALA A 232 -10.67 4.78 -8.38
N PRO A 233 -10.51 6.08 -8.67
CA PRO A 233 -9.95 6.58 -9.92
C PRO A 233 -8.67 5.88 -10.36
N ALA A 234 -7.72 5.67 -9.45
CA ALA A 234 -6.47 4.95 -9.75
C ALA A 234 -6.73 3.48 -10.15
N VAL A 235 -7.70 2.81 -9.50
CA VAL A 235 -8.08 1.42 -9.84
C VAL A 235 -8.77 1.37 -11.20
N ARG A 236 -9.66 2.32 -11.50
CA ARG A 236 -10.28 2.43 -12.82
C ARG A 236 -9.24 2.61 -13.92
N ALA A 237 -8.29 3.52 -13.72
CA ALA A 237 -7.20 3.74 -14.66
C ALA A 237 -6.34 2.47 -14.84
N ALA A 238 -6.05 1.74 -13.75
CA ALA A 238 -5.34 0.46 -13.82
C ALA A 238 -6.11 -0.58 -14.65
N LEU A 239 -7.41 -0.72 -14.44
CA LEU A 239 -8.26 -1.65 -15.20
C LEU A 239 -8.27 -1.30 -16.71
N VAL A 240 -8.36 -0.01 -17.04
CA VAL A 240 -8.30 0.47 -18.44
C VAL A 240 -6.94 0.13 -19.06
N GLU A 241 -5.84 0.43 -18.37
CA GLU A 241 -4.49 0.11 -18.87
C GLU A 241 -4.29 -1.40 -19.07
N LEU A 242 -4.74 -2.21 -18.12
CA LEU A 242 -4.64 -3.67 -18.21
C LEU A 242 -5.53 -4.23 -19.33
N ALA A 243 -6.75 -3.71 -19.51
CA ALA A 243 -7.63 -4.13 -20.59
C ALA A 243 -7.00 -3.85 -21.96
N VAL A 244 -6.48 -2.64 -22.15
CA VAL A 244 -5.78 -2.25 -23.40
C VAL A 244 -4.52 -3.09 -23.62
N LEU A 245 -3.75 -3.32 -22.56
CA LEU A 245 -2.51 -4.10 -22.64
C LEU A 245 -2.77 -5.56 -23.05
N HIS A 246 -3.84 -6.16 -22.56
CA HIS A 246 -4.21 -7.56 -22.84
C HIS A 246 -5.16 -7.71 -24.04
N ASP A 247 -5.40 -6.63 -24.81
CA ASP A 247 -6.32 -6.62 -25.94
C ASP A 247 -7.73 -7.12 -25.60
N VAL A 248 -8.21 -6.85 -24.38
CA VAL A 248 -9.54 -7.23 -23.91
C VAL A 248 -10.57 -6.25 -24.44
N PRO A 249 -11.51 -6.68 -25.30
CA PRO A 249 -12.52 -5.79 -25.84
C PRO A 249 -13.52 -5.35 -24.75
N PRO A 250 -14.03 -4.13 -24.80
CA PRO A 250 -15.10 -3.71 -23.91
C PRO A 250 -16.39 -4.52 -24.16
N PRO A 251 -17.27 -4.65 -23.14
CA PRO A 251 -18.54 -5.37 -23.31
C PRO A 251 -19.39 -4.81 -24.43
N ARG A 252 -20.08 -5.70 -25.17
CA ARG A 252 -21.00 -5.27 -26.25
C ARG A 252 -22.16 -4.46 -25.67
N GLY A 253 -22.56 -3.42 -26.40
CA GLY A 253 -23.66 -2.55 -26.00
C GLY A 253 -23.31 -1.46 -25.00
N THR A 254 -22.03 -1.24 -24.75
CA THR A 254 -21.56 -0.11 -23.94
C THR A 254 -21.80 1.19 -24.72
N PRO A 255 -22.30 2.29 -24.09
CA PRO A 255 -22.37 3.59 -24.74
C PRO A 255 -21.01 4.00 -25.31
N GLY A 256 -20.93 4.26 -26.60
CA GLY A 256 -19.67 4.59 -27.30
C GLY A 256 -18.96 3.43 -27.99
N THR A 257 -19.45 2.18 -27.88
CA THR A 257 -19.01 1.09 -28.77
C THR A 257 -19.83 1.10 -30.07
N PRO A 258 -19.21 0.92 -31.25
CA PRO A 258 -19.96 0.80 -32.49
C PRO A 258 -20.88 -0.43 -32.39
N GLU A 259 -22.17 -0.25 -32.38
CA GLU A 259 -23.07 -1.33 -32.83
C GLU A 259 -22.63 -1.68 -34.24
N ASN A 260 -22.40 -2.93 -34.52
CA ASN A 260 -22.10 -3.45 -35.85
C ASN A 260 -23.36 -3.33 -36.75
N THR A 261 -23.77 -2.09 -37.05
CA THR A 261 -24.75 -1.75 -38.05
C THR A 261 -24.03 -1.74 -39.38
N GLY A 262 -24.26 -2.78 -40.15
CA GLY A 262 -23.77 -2.85 -41.52
C GLY A 262 -24.10 -1.58 -42.32
N GLY A 263 -23.08 -0.95 -42.84
CA GLY A 263 -23.16 0.00 -43.96
C GLY A 263 -23.56 1.43 -43.63
N GLY A 264 -22.58 2.33 -43.64
CA GLY A 264 -22.77 3.78 -43.66
C GLY A 264 -21.54 4.54 -43.17
N ASP A 265 -20.71 4.93 -44.15
CA ASP A 265 -19.59 5.84 -43.99
C ASP A 265 -20.05 7.20 -43.47
N SER A 266 -19.73 7.58 -42.25
CA SER A 266 -19.52 8.97 -41.80
C SER A 266 -19.33 9.07 -40.29
N GLY A 267 -18.12 9.41 -39.82
CA GLY A 267 -17.83 9.77 -38.42
C GLY A 267 -16.72 8.92 -37.79
N GLY A 268 -15.60 8.80 -38.44
CA GLY A 268 -14.39 8.28 -37.85
C GLY A 268 -13.94 9.18 -36.72
N ASP A 269 -13.34 8.56 -35.68
CA ASP A 269 -12.36 8.98 -34.68
C ASP A 269 -12.73 8.82 -33.19
N LEU A 270 -13.94 8.50 -32.78
CA LEU A 270 -14.25 8.40 -31.34
C LEU A 270 -14.73 7.00 -30.88
N ALA A 271 -15.13 6.13 -31.84
CA ALA A 271 -15.75 4.83 -31.54
C ALA A 271 -14.73 3.66 -31.47
N ASP A 272 -13.53 3.84 -31.98
CA ASP A 272 -12.53 2.77 -32.15
C ASP A 272 -11.42 2.75 -31.08
N ASP A 273 -11.49 3.62 -30.04
CA ASP A 273 -10.51 3.62 -28.96
C ASP A 273 -10.98 2.72 -27.78
N PRO A 274 -10.40 1.52 -27.63
CA PRO A 274 -10.76 0.59 -26.54
C PRO A 274 -10.64 1.22 -25.16
N ARG A 275 -9.70 2.17 -24.99
CA ARG A 275 -9.47 2.91 -23.75
C ARG A 275 -10.71 3.70 -23.35
N ARG A 276 -11.24 4.53 -24.24
CA ARG A 276 -12.45 5.34 -23.99
C ARG A 276 -13.68 4.48 -23.71
N ALA A 277 -13.79 3.37 -24.40
CA ALA A 277 -14.90 2.45 -24.19
C ALA A 277 -14.84 1.81 -22.79
N TRP A 278 -13.65 1.39 -22.32
CA TRP A 278 -13.48 0.91 -20.96
C TRP A 278 -13.66 2.01 -19.91
N GLU A 279 -13.19 3.24 -20.14
CA GLU A 279 -13.47 4.39 -19.29
C GLU A 279 -14.96 4.61 -19.10
N ALA A 280 -15.75 4.49 -20.17
CA ALA A 280 -17.21 4.60 -20.12
C ALA A 280 -17.87 3.45 -19.34
N VAL A 281 -17.39 2.20 -19.48
CA VAL A 281 -17.87 1.04 -18.69
C VAL A 281 -17.63 1.26 -17.21
N LEU A 282 -16.45 1.78 -16.86
CA LEU A 282 -16.01 1.93 -15.47
C LEU A 282 -16.46 3.27 -14.84
N ALA A 283 -17.08 4.17 -15.61
CA ALA A 283 -17.59 5.43 -15.10
C ALA A 283 -18.68 5.19 -14.04
N ASP A 284 -18.63 5.98 -12.98
CA ASP A 284 -19.67 5.95 -11.95
C ASP A 284 -20.99 6.48 -12.51
N THR A 285 -22.04 5.66 -12.43
CA THR A 285 -23.41 6.06 -12.75
C THR A 285 -24.26 5.82 -11.50
N PRO A 286 -24.38 6.81 -10.62
CA PRO A 286 -25.16 6.67 -9.40
C PRO A 286 -26.63 6.33 -9.72
N GLY A 287 -27.19 5.32 -9.03
CA GLY A 287 -28.62 5.02 -9.08
C GLY A 287 -29.10 4.19 -10.27
N ASP A 288 -28.21 3.59 -11.07
CA ASP A 288 -28.58 2.65 -12.14
C ASP A 288 -28.23 1.20 -11.79
N PRO A 289 -29.17 0.39 -11.23
CA PRO A 289 -28.92 -1.02 -10.90
C PRO A 289 -28.53 -1.90 -12.10
N ALA A 290 -29.03 -1.60 -13.30
CA ALA A 290 -28.68 -2.35 -14.49
C ALA A 290 -27.26 -2.04 -14.95
N GLY A 291 -26.83 -0.80 -14.84
CA GLY A 291 -25.45 -0.37 -15.09
C GLY A 291 -24.48 -0.98 -14.06
N ILE A 292 -24.86 -1.08 -12.79
CA ILE A 292 -24.07 -1.76 -11.76
C ILE A 292 -23.83 -3.23 -12.12
N ALA A 293 -24.87 -3.98 -12.45
CA ALA A 293 -24.76 -5.40 -12.82
C ALA A 293 -23.92 -5.60 -14.10
N THR A 294 -24.04 -4.69 -15.06
CA THR A 294 -23.25 -4.71 -16.29
C THR A 294 -21.77 -4.48 -15.99
N ARG A 295 -21.46 -3.50 -15.14
CA ARG A 295 -20.09 -3.19 -14.70
C ARG A 295 -19.47 -4.34 -13.92
N GLU A 296 -20.20 -4.93 -12.98
CA GLU A 296 -19.74 -6.11 -12.20
C GLU A 296 -19.34 -7.26 -13.14
N ARG A 297 -20.17 -7.55 -14.14
CA ARG A 297 -19.87 -8.59 -15.14
C ARG A 297 -18.64 -8.23 -15.97
N ALA A 298 -18.58 -7.00 -16.48
CA ALA A 298 -17.47 -6.52 -17.29
C ALA A 298 -16.12 -6.61 -16.55
N VAL A 299 -16.10 -6.19 -15.29
CA VAL A 299 -14.89 -6.28 -14.46
C VAL A 299 -14.53 -7.73 -14.18
N THR A 300 -15.49 -8.60 -13.91
CA THR A 300 -15.22 -10.04 -13.72
C THR A 300 -14.60 -10.67 -14.97
N GLU A 301 -15.19 -10.43 -16.16
CA GLU A 301 -14.65 -10.92 -17.43
C GLU A 301 -13.24 -10.37 -17.73
N LEU A 302 -13.01 -9.09 -17.41
CA LEU A 302 -11.68 -8.48 -17.54
C LEU A 302 -10.65 -9.14 -16.61
N LEU A 303 -11.00 -9.36 -15.34
CA LEU A 303 -10.09 -10.00 -14.38
C LEU A 303 -9.70 -11.42 -14.80
N GLU A 304 -10.65 -12.18 -15.35
CA GLU A 304 -10.38 -13.51 -15.91
C GLU A 304 -9.43 -13.42 -17.11
N ALA A 305 -9.65 -12.45 -17.99
CA ALA A 305 -8.87 -12.28 -19.23
C ALA A 305 -7.43 -11.81 -18.98
N ILE A 306 -7.19 -10.95 -17.97
CA ILE A 306 -5.86 -10.48 -17.62
C ILE A 306 -5.08 -11.46 -16.72
N GLY A 307 -5.73 -12.52 -16.24
CA GLY A 307 -5.10 -13.60 -15.49
C GLY A 307 -4.31 -13.15 -14.27
N PRO A 308 -3.03 -13.55 -14.12
CA PRO A 308 -2.21 -13.20 -12.95
C PRO A 308 -2.07 -11.70 -12.69
N ALA A 309 -2.18 -10.83 -13.71
CA ALA A 309 -2.11 -9.39 -13.52
C ALA A 309 -3.30 -8.84 -12.71
N ALA A 310 -4.39 -9.60 -12.56
CA ALA A 310 -5.53 -9.26 -11.73
C ALA A 310 -5.15 -9.03 -10.25
N VAL A 311 -4.05 -9.60 -9.77
CA VAL A 311 -3.55 -9.39 -8.40
C VAL A 311 -3.31 -7.91 -8.09
N LEU A 312 -3.00 -7.09 -9.09
CA LEU A 312 -2.77 -5.65 -8.91
C LEU A 312 -4.04 -4.86 -8.55
N VAL A 313 -5.22 -5.41 -8.81
CA VAL A 313 -6.49 -4.67 -8.64
C VAL A 313 -7.55 -5.41 -7.80
N ASN A 314 -7.51 -6.74 -7.75
CA ASN A 314 -8.56 -7.57 -7.13
C ASN A 314 -8.98 -7.12 -5.74
N SER A 315 -8.03 -6.86 -4.86
CA SER A 315 -8.28 -6.52 -3.45
C SER A 315 -8.75 -5.08 -3.24
N THR A 316 -8.76 -4.23 -4.29
CA THR A 316 -9.01 -2.79 -4.19
C THR A 316 -10.24 -2.32 -4.97
N LEU A 317 -11.00 -3.27 -5.48
CA LEU A 317 -12.22 -3.00 -6.26
C LEU A 317 -13.41 -2.55 -5.43
N ARG A 318 -13.40 -2.87 -4.13
CA ARG A 318 -14.54 -2.69 -3.21
C ARG A 318 -14.08 -2.68 -1.76
N ASN A 319 -14.96 -2.30 -0.86
CA ASN A 319 -14.76 -2.51 0.57
C ASN A 319 -14.60 -4.01 0.88
N SER A 320 -14.02 -4.32 2.02
CA SER A 320 -14.01 -5.69 2.55
C SER A 320 -14.08 -5.67 4.07
N ALA A 321 -14.64 -6.73 4.66
CA ALA A 321 -14.69 -6.94 6.09
C ALA A 321 -14.48 -8.43 6.38
N ASN A 322 -13.29 -8.78 6.85
CA ASN A 322 -12.91 -10.16 7.10
C ASN A 322 -12.91 -10.43 8.61
N PRO A 323 -13.75 -11.33 9.13
CA PRO A 323 -13.66 -11.77 10.52
C PRO A 323 -12.31 -12.47 10.77
N THR A 324 -11.56 -12.01 11.78
CA THR A 324 -10.19 -12.49 12.04
C THR A 324 -10.02 -13.13 13.41
N ALA A 325 -10.88 -12.81 14.37
CA ALA A 325 -10.79 -13.40 15.70
C ALA A 325 -12.18 -13.55 16.36
N LEU A 326 -12.33 -14.59 17.17
CA LEU A 326 -13.50 -14.85 18.00
C LEU A 326 -13.05 -15.30 19.39
N ASP A 327 -13.60 -14.68 20.42
CA ASP A 327 -13.40 -15.05 21.82
C ASP A 327 -14.74 -15.14 22.57
N ALA A 328 -15.10 -16.34 23.03
CA ALA A 328 -16.39 -16.59 23.62
C ALA A 328 -16.40 -17.78 24.58
N GLY A 329 -16.47 -17.49 25.88
CA GLY A 329 -16.57 -18.49 26.93
C GLY A 329 -15.29 -19.31 27.15
N GLY A 330 -15.23 -20.00 28.30
CA GLY A 330 -14.05 -20.80 28.68
C GLY A 330 -14.41 -22.21 29.18
N LYS A 331 -15.69 -22.56 29.22
CA LYS A 331 -16.15 -23.86 29.79
C LYS A 331 -17.42 -24.34 29.10
N VAL A 332 -17.41 -25.59 28.63
CA VAL A 332 -18.49 -26.16 27.82
C VAL A 332 -19.87 -26.12 28.50
N ASN A 333 -19.93 -26.30 29.81
CA ASN A 333 -21.19 -26.33 30.55
C ASN A 333 -21.65 -24.94 31.06
N VAL A 334 -21.03 -23.86 30.61
CA VAL A 334 -21.34 -22.46 30.96
C VAL A 334 -21.64 -21.64 29.72
N ILE A 335 -22.82 -21.03 29.67
CA ILE A 335 -23.17 -20.06 28.63
C ILE A 335 -22.58 -18.72 29.05
N PRO A 336 -21.68 -18.10 28.31
CA PRO A 336 -21.10 -16.81 28.67
C PRO A 336 -22.11 -15.66 28.46
N GLY A 337 -21.98 -14.62 29.27
CA GLY A 337 -22.79 -13.40 29.15
C GLY A 337 -22.23 -12.41 28.11
N ARG A 338 -21.02 -12.67 27.58
CA ARG A 338 -20.35 -11.82 26.61
C ARG A 338 -19.56 -12.69 25.62
N ALA A 339 -19.54 -12.28 24.35
CA ALA A 339 -18.69 -12.80 23.31
C ALA A 339 -18.12 -11.63 22.50
N VAL A 340 -16.87 -11.74 22.05
CA VAL A 340 -16.16 -10.69 21.34
C VAL A 340 -15.60 -11.24 20.03
N GLY A 341 -15.60 -10.43 18.98
CA GLY A 341 -14.96 -10.74 17.71
C GLY A 341 -14.14 -9.56 17.19
N ALA A 342 -13.25 -9.83 16.26
CA ALA A 342 -12.54 -8.81 15.51
C ALA A 342 -12.78 -9.00 14.01
N VAL A 343 -12.85 -7.88 13.29
CA VAL A 343 -13.00 -7.82 11.83
C VAL A 343 -11.94 -6.89 11.28
N ASP A 344 -11.17 -7.36 10.30
CA ASP A 344 -10.31 -6.51 9.48
C ASP A 344 -11.16 -5.90 8.35
N GLY A 345 -11.60 -4.66 8.55
CA GLY A 345 -12.26 -3.86 7.55
C GLY A 345 -11.26 -3.10 6.70
N ARG A 346 -11.48 -3.10 5.38
CA ARG A 346 -10.71 -2.28 4.44
C ARG A 346 -11.66 -1.49 3.57
N VAL A 347 -11.43 -0.19 3.51
CA VAL A 347 -12.34 0.76 2.88
C VAL A 347 -11.66 1.45 1.70
N VAL A 348 -12.36 1.53 0.56
CA VAL A 348 -11.90 2.29 -0.61
C VAL A 348 -12.37 3.75 -0.51
N PRO A 349 -11.71 4.71 -1.18
CA PRO A 349 -12.14 6.11 -1.18
C PRO A 349 -13.61 6.28 -1.55
N GLY A 350 -14.36 7.02 -0.73
CA GLY A 350 -15.81 7.24 -0.88
C GLY A 350 -16.68 6.05 -0.48
N GLY A 351 -16.10 5.00 0.10
CA GLY A 351 -16.80 3.82 0.60
C GLY A 351 -17.04 3.81 2.11
N GLU A 352 -16.69 4.88 2.82
CA GLU A 352 -16.67 4.95 4.28
C GLU A 352 -18.07 4.92 4.87
N GLU A 353 -18.99 5.71 4.33
CA GLU A 353 -20.40 5.74 4.75
C GLU A 353 -21.07 4.38 4.48
N GLU A 354 -20.87 3.83 3.29
CA GLU A 354 -21.38 2.50 2.93
C GLU A 354 -20.88 1.41 3.89
N PHE A 355 -19.60 1.47 4.29
CA PHE A 355 -19.03 0.53 5.23
C PHE A 355 -19.72 0.62 6.59
N THR A 356 -19.89 1.83 7.12
CA THR A 356 -20.53 2.09 8.40
C THR A 356 -21.99 1.61 8.41
N GLU A 357 -22.79 2.02 7.42
CA GLU A 357 -24.20 1.61 7.30
C GLU A 357 -24.35 0.08 7.14
N THR A 358 -23.44 -0.53 6.41
CA THR A 358 -23.44 -1.97 6.21
C THR A 358 -23.09 -2.71 7.51
N MET A 359 -22.10 -2.25 8.26
CA MET A 359 -21.77 -2.83 9.57
C MET A 359 -22.93 -2.70 10.56
N ASP A 360 -23.61 -1.56 10.62
CA ASP A 360 -24.83 -1.38 11.45
C ASP A 360 -25.92 -2.40 11.10
N ARG A 361 -26.15 -2.61 9.81
CA ARG A 361 -27.16 -3.56 9.33
C ARG A 361 -26.76 -5.02 9.59
N LEU A 362 -25.49 -5.39 9.40
CA LEU A 362 -25.02 -6.77 9.50
C LEU A 362 -24.86 -7.22 10.96
N THR A 363 -24.45 -6.35 11.87
CA THR A 363 -24.33 -6.65 13.29
C THR A 363 -25.71 -6.80 13.92
N GLY A 364 -26.68 -5.99 13.50
CA GLY A 364 -28.05 -6.03 13.98
C GLY A 364 -28.17 -5.57 15.45
N PRO A 365 -29.32 -5.73 16.09
CA PRO A 365 -29.61 -5.08 17.36
C PRO A 365 -28.96 -5.74 18.60
N TRP A 366 -28.22 -6.83 18.42
CA TRP A 366 -27.70 -7.61 19.53
C TRP A 366 -26.19 -7.66 19.63
N VAL A 367 -25.49 -7.04 18.66
CA VAL A 367 -24.04 -6.98 18.59
C VAL A 367 -23.64 -5.53 18.40
N ASP A 368 -23.03 -4.98 19.43
CA ASP A 368 -22.39 -3.66 19.34
C ASP A 368 -21.09 -3.77 18.55
N TRP A 369 -20.76 -2.75 17.79
CA TRP A 369 -19.48 -2.66 17.12
C TRP A 369 -18.84 -1.29 17.30
N GLU A 370 -17.51 -1.25 17.31
CA GLU A 370 -16.71 -0.02 17.42
C GLU A 370 -15.43 -0.15 16.62
N TYR A 371 -14.92 0.97 16.10
CA TYR A 371 -13.59 0.99 15.53
C TYR A 371 -12.55 0.78 16.62
N HIS A 372 -11.72 -0.24 16.44
CA HIS A 372 -10.53 -0.48 17.28
C HIS A 372 -9.32 0.27 16.73
N HIS A 373 -9.22 0.35 15.39
CA HIS A 373 -8.24 1.12 14.66
C HIS A 373 -8.89 1.63 13.37
N HIS A 374 -8.71 2.92 13.08
CA HIS A 374 -9.30 3.54 11.90
C HIS A 374 -8.32 4.52 11.28
N LYS A 375 -8.09 4.37 9.98
CA LYS A 375 -7.32 5.29 9.15
C LYS A 375 -8.05 5.44 7.82
N GLU A 376 -8.24 6.68 7.39
CA GLU A 376 -8.88 7.02 6.12
C GLU A 376 -8.11 6.44 4.92
N PRO A 377 -8.81 6.13 3.81
CA PRO A 377 -8.14 5.82 2.55
C PRO A 377 -7.45 7.06 1.99
N LEU A 378 -6.42 6.84 1.16
CA LEU A 378 -5.71 7.91 0.47
C LEU A 378 -5.80 7.72 -1.04
N GLU A 379 -5.82 8.83 -1.77
CA GLU A 379 -5.71 8.85 -3.22
C GLU A 379 -4.89 10.04 -3.69
N ALA A 380 -3.96 9.79 -4.61
CA ALA A 380 -3.12 10.79 -5.23
C ALA A 380 -3.53 10.99 -6.71
N PRO A 381 -3.46 12.23 -7.23
CA PRO A 381 -3.87 12.52 -8.60
C PRO A 381 -2.91 11.91 -9.64
N LEU A 382 -3.46 11.23 -10.63
CA LEU A 382 -2.69 10.62 -11.72
C LEU A 382 -2.25 11.63 -12.80
N ASP A 383 -2.91 12.77 -12.88
CA ASP A 383 -2.61 13.88 -13.78
C ASP A 383 -1.57 14.87 -13.22
N SER A 384 -0.99 14.55 -12.05
CA SER A 384 0.04 15.36 -11.42
C SER A 384 1.36 15.31 -12.19
N ARG A 385 2.15 16.39 -12.05
CA ARG A 385 3.54 16.42 -12.52
C ARG A 385 4.37 15.30 -11.90
N THR A 386 4.17 15.05 -10.61
CA THR A 386 4.93 14.02 -9.87
C THR A 386 4.67 12.65 -10.44
N TYR A 387 3.42 12.23 -10.62
CA TYR A 387 3.11 10.95 -11.24
C TYR A 387 3.72 10.82 -12.66
N ALA A 388 3.61 11.87 -13.48
CA ALA A 388 4.19 11.90 -14.82
C ALA A 388 5.73 11.73 -14.80
N VAL A 389 6.43 12.37 -13.85
CA VAL A 389 7.89 12.24 -13.69
C VAL A 389 8.28 10.85 -13.21
N LEU A 390 7.55 10.27 -12.24
CA LEU A 390 7.80 8.91 -11.76
C LEU A 390 7.67 7.90 -12.89
N ARG A 391 6.55 7.96 -13.63
CA ARG A 391 6.30 7.15 -14.83
C ARG A 391 7.40 7.33 -15.88
N GLY A 392 7.71 8.56 -16.23
CA GLY A 392 8.73 8.89 -17.24
C GLY A 392 10.13 8.45 -16.84
N SER A 393 10.44 8.43 -15.53
CA SER A 393 11.75 7.97 -15.04
C SER A 393 11.92 6.47 -15.17
N LEU A 394 10.89 5.67 -14.93
CA LEU A 394 10.89 4.22 -15.19
C LEU A 394 11.08 3.92 -16.67
N LEU A 395 10.26 4.52 -17.54
CA LEU A 395 10.29 4.30 -18.98
C LEU A 395 11.59 4.79 -19.64
N HIS A 396 12.29 5.74 -19.02
CA HIS A 396 13.62 6.16 -19.51
C HIS A 396 14.65 5.03 -19.41
N PHE A 397 14.63 4.25 -18.33
CA PHE A 397 15.58 3.15 -18.10
C PHE A 397 15.05 1.78 -18.57
N ASP A 398 13.75 1.69 -18.80
CA ASP A 398 13.09 0.49 -19.33
C ASP A 398 11.99 0.85 -20.34
N PRO A 399 12.36 1.31 -21.56
CA PRO A 399 11.40 1.84 -22.54
C PRO A 399 10.42 0.79 -23.10
N GLY A 400 10.71 -0.50 -22.92
CA GLY A 400 9.82 -1.60 -23.31
C GLY A 400 8.86 -2.06 -22.21
N ALA A 401 8.78 -1.33 -21.11
CA ALA A 401 7.86 -1.64 -20.01
C ALA A 401 6.59 -0.81 -20.06
N HIS A 402 5.60 -1.19 -19.25
CA HIS A 402 4.35 -0.45 -19.06
C HIS A 402 4.26 0.00 -17.61
N VAL A 403 3.79 1.22 -17.39
CA VAL A 403 3.53 1.75 -16.04
C VAL A 403 2.03 1.78 -15.83
N VAL A 404 1.57 1.10 -14.78
CA VAL A 404 0.17 0.97 -14.41
C VAL A 404 -0.06 1.68 -13.09
N PRO A 405 -1.10 2.50 -12.93
CA PRO A 405 -1.47 3.00 -11.62
C PRO A 405 -1.73 1.83 -10.67
N TYR A 406 -1.34 2.00 -9.42
CA TYR A 406 -1.53 0.97 -8.40
C TYR A 406 -2.24 1.56 -7.19
N PHE A 407 -3.12 0.79 -6.61
CA PHE A 407 -3.83 1.13 -5.40
C PHE A 407 -3.54 0.05 -4.37
N MET A 408 -2.92 0.42 -3.27
CA MET A 408 -2.49 -0.55 -2.26
C MET A 408 -3.67 -1.09 -1.46
N SER A 409 -3.63 -2.37 -1.17
CA SER A 409 -4.59 -3.02 -0.27
C SER A 409 -4.26 -2.81 1.21
N GLY A 410 -2.99 -2.58 1.53
CA GLY A 410 -2.46 -2.25 2.85
C GLY A 410 -2.48 -0.75 3.14
N GLY A 411 -1.70 -0.34 4.12
CA GLY A 411 -1.49 1.06 4.47
C GLY A 411 -0.02 1.30 4.75
N THR A 412 0.41 2.57 4.69
CA THR A 412 1.78 3.01 4.93
C THR A 412 1.81 4.24 5.83
N ASP A 413 3.01 4.68 6.18
CA ASP A 413 3.23 5.96 6.86
C ASP A 413 2.70 7.18 6.09
N ALA A 414 2.42 7.06 4.79
CA ALA A 414 1.79 8.12 4.01
C ALA A 414 0.48 8.60 4.63
N LYS A 415 -0.27 7.73 5.33
CA LYS A 415 -1.49 8.10 6.08
C LYS A 415 -1.23 9.13 7.17
N GLN A 416 -0.09 9.07 7.81
CA GLN A 416 0.26 10.05 8.83
C GLN A 416 0.66 11.38 8.19
N PHE A 417 1.48 11.35 7.14
CA PHE A 417 1.91 12.56 6.44
C PHE A 417 0.76 13.25 5.70
N ALA A 418 -0.25 12.52 5.25
CA ALA A 418 -1.47 13.08 4.66
C ALA A 418 -2.23 14.02 5.62
N ARG A 419 -2.09 13.85 6.94
CA ARG A 419 -2.66 14.76 7.96
C ARG A 419 -2.06 16.17 7.89
N LEU A 420 -0.89 16.34 7.27
CA LEU A 420 -0.26 17.61 6.96
C LEU A 420 -0.62 18.12 5.55
N GLY A 421 -1.52 17.45 4.83
CA GLY A 421 -1.87 17.77 3.45
C GLY A 421 -0.86 17.32 2.41
N ILE A 422 0.07 16.42 2.77
CA ILE A 422 1.10 15.90 1.88
C ILE A 422 0.52 14.73 1.07
N VAL A 423 0.57 14.83 -0.27
CA VAL A 423 0.09 13.81 -1.19
C VAL A 423 1.16 12.75 -1.43
N GLY A 424 0.89 11.48 -1.10
CA GLY A 424 1.85 10.38 -1.17
C GLY A 424 1.75 9.52 -2.43
N TYR A 425 2.91 9.15 -2.99
CA TYR A 425 3.06 8.15 -4.04
C TYR A 425 3.99 7.04 -3.54
N GLY A 426 3.60 5.79 -3.76
CA GLY A 426 4.48 4.65 -3.48
C GLY A 426 5.41 4.38 -4.68
N PHE A 427 6.72 4.46 -4.43
CA PHE A 427 7.73 4.38 -5.50
C PHE A 427 9.07 3.83 -5.03
N THR A 428 9.18 2.51 -5.02
CA THR A 428 10.43 1.78 -4.76
C THR A 428 10.87 1.05 -6.05
N PRO A 429 11.52 1.75 -7.00
CA PRO A 429 11.76 1.22 -8.33
C PRO A 429 12.74 0.05 -8.33
N LEU A 430 12.27 -1.12 -8.77
CA LEU A 430 13.07 -2.34 -8.86
C LEU A 430 12.77 -3.08 -10.17
N ARG A 431 13.81 -3.36 -10.98
CA ARG A 431 13.68 -4.23 -12.14
C ARG A 431 14.04 -5.65 -11.73
N LEU A 432 13.02 -6.46 -11.51
CA LEU A 432 13.14 -7.84 -11.04
C LEU A 432 13.15 -8.83 -12.21
N PRO A 433 13.81 -9.99 -12.10
CA PRO A 433 13.78 -11.00 -13.13
C PRO A 433 12.43 -11.70 -13.24
N PRO A 434 12.10 -12.33 -14.38
CA PRO A 434 10.90 -13.15 -14.51
C PRO A 434 10.85 -14.26 -13.44
N GLY A 435 9.66 -14.51 -12.91
CA GLY A 435 9.44 -15.52 -11.86
C GLY A 435 9.89 -15.11 -10.46
N PHE A 436 10.33 -13.87 -10.28
CA PHE A 436 10.66 -13.33 -8.96
C PHE A 436 9.38 -12.83 -8.29
N ASP A 437 8.85 -13.61 -7.37
CA ASP A 437 7.62 -13.27 -6.65
C ASP A 437 7.92 -12.29 -5.50
N TYR A 438 8.01 -11.01 -5.86
CA TYR A 438 8.29 -9.94 -4.91
C TYR A 438 7.16 -9.76 -3.90
N GLN A 439 5.91 -9.90 -4.35
CA GLN A 439 4.74 -9.66 -3.48
C GLN A 439 4.58 -10.73 -2.39
N ALA A 440 4.92 -11.98 -2.68
CA ALA A 440 4.89 -13.05 -1.68
C ALA A 440 5.94 -12.90 -0.58
N MET A 441 6.92 -12.01 -0.75
CA MET A 441 7.97 -11.79 0.24
C MET A 441 7.60 -10.76 1.31
N PHE A 442 6.60 -9.90 1.08
CA PHE A 442 6.11 -9.00 2.11
C PHE A 442 5.62 -9.82 3.30
N HIS A 443 6.23 -9.64 4.46
CA HIS A 443 5.99 -10.42 5.69
C HIS A 443 6.21 -11.93 5.53
N GLY A 444 6.69 -12.39 4.36
CA GLY A 444 6.96 -13.78 4.04
C GLY A 444 8.33 -14.27 4.53
N VAL A 445 8.69 -15.48 4.11
CA VAL A 445 10.01 -16.09 4.35
C VAL A 445 10.93 -15.87 3.15
N ASP A 446 12.23 -16.02 3.36
CA ASP A 446 13.25 -15.90 2.31
C ASP A 446 13.20 -14.57 1.52
N GLU A 447 12.89 -13.50 2.22
CA GLU A 447 12.87 -12.14 1.70
C GLU A 447 14.24 -11.76 1.16
N ARG A 448 14.27 -11.27 -0.08
CA ARG A 448 15.52 -11.03 -0.79
C ARG A 448 15.34 -10.04 -1.93
N VAL A 449 16.42 -9.38 -2.34
CA VAL A 449 16.42 -8.43 -3.46
C VAL A 449 17.67 -8.58 -4.32
N PRO A 450 17.55 -8.67 -5.66
CA PRO A 450 18.71 -8.68 -6.56
C PRO A 450 19.49 -7.38 -6.51
N VAL A 451 20.81 -7.46 -6.45
CA VAL A 451 21.72 -6.30 -6.44
C VAL A 451 21.52 -5.40 -7.68
N GLU A 452 21.29 -6.02 -8.84
CA GLU A 452 21.02 -5.29 -10.09
C GLU A 452 19.72 -4.49 -10.04
N ALA A 453 18.70 -5.01 -9.30
CA ALA A 453 17.45 -4.28 -9.08
C ALA A 453 17.67 -3.04 -8.20
N LEU A 454 18.53 -3.12 -7.17
CA LEU A 454 18.93 -1.96 -6.36
C LEU A 454 19.69 -0.92 -7.20
N HIS A 455 20.59 -1.34 -8.09
CA HIS A 455 21.31 -0.43 -8.99
C HIS A 455 20.36 0.25 -9.98
N PHE A 456 19.39 -0.48 -10.50
CA PHE A 456 18.32 0.10 -11.33
C PHE A 456 17.53 1.13 -10.54
N GLY A 457 17.12 0.79 -9.31
CA GLY A 457 16.33 1.65 -8.42
C GLY A 457 17.02 2.98 -8.14
N VAL A 458 18.30 2.96 -7.77
CA VAL A 458 19.06 4.19 -7.51
C VAL A 458 19.10 5.09 -8.76
N ARG A 459 19.28 4.54 -9.97
CA ARG A 459 19.29 5.34 -11.20
C ARG A 459 17.93 5.96 -11.51
N VAL A 460 16.84 5.21 -11.29
CA VAL A 460 15.49 5.71 -11.49
C VAL A 460 15.17 6.80 -10.47
N LEU A 461 15.50 6.59 -9.18
CA LEU A 461 15.34 7.59 -8.14
C LEU A 461 16.16 8.85 -8.41
N ASP A 462 17.42 8.73 -8.84
CA ASP A 462 18.27 9.88 -9.22
C ASP A 462 17.56 10.75 -10.26
N ARG A 463 17.08 10.12 -11.35
CA ARG A 463 16.37 10.84 -12.39
C ARG A 463 15.08 11.48 -11.88
N ALA A 464 14.26 10.72 -11.15
CA ALA A 464 12.97 11.20 -10.64
C ALA A 464 13.14 12.41 -9.74
N LEU A 465 13.97 12.29 -8.70
CA LEU A 465 14.15 13.33 -7.68
C LEU A 465 14.87 14.59 -8.22
N ARG A 466 15.66 14.46 -9.27
CA ARG A 466 16.27 15.62 -9.94
C ARG A 466 15.35 16.32 -10.93
N THR A 467 14.32 15.61 -11.44
CA THR A 467 13.37 16.15 -12.42
C THR A 467 12.19 16.84 -11.73
N LEU A 468 11.83 16.40 -10.53
CA LEU A 468 10.81 17.01 -9.67
C LEU A 468 11.26 18.37 -9.16
#